data_ece576391ea7a1e1ba9b72bb5fed03e5
#
_entry.id   ece576391ea7a1e1ba9b72bb5fed03e5
#
_cell.length_a   1.000
_cell.length_b   1.000
_cell.length_c   1.000
_cell.angle_alpha   90.00
_cell.angle_beta   90.00
_cell.angle_gamma   90.00
#
_symmetry.space_group_name_H-M   'P 1'
#
loop_
_entity.id
_entity.type
_entity.pdbx_description
1 polymer ?
#
loop_
_entity_poly.entity_id
_entity_poly.type
_entity_poly.pdbx_seq_one_letter_code
_entity_poly.pdbx_strand_id
1 'polypeptide(L)'
;MQYIYAYETTASAPASQFQNFLEKSILSVKDQYLYLLLCIREIANFVETDAKIKAGKHLKNDKDKNFSTKLLSNVLVQYLNNDKEFNIELKNASIASLLDDDNIRQLYKKLTESEAYVDYLTNGTEFNVEADKSIITFLLNNLILEDENFTTNMEELFTNWMDDAEFVVEAVHEVIQKSKNELKLHLEKGNLKDKFKELTQFGIDLFNETINNKKAHYKLIEPKLKNWETDRLAIIDVIFIRMAVSEFLYFP
;
A
#
# COMPACT_ATOMS: atom_id res chain seq x y z
N MET A 1 0.60 13.42 13.92
CA MET A 1 -0.21 14.60 14.33
C MET A 1 -1.47 14.20 15.07
N GLN A 2 -2.39 13.39 14.53
CA GLN A 2 -3.67 12.98 15.17
C GLN A 2 -3.49 12.39 16.57
N TYR A 3 -2.49 11.52 16.78
CA TYR A 3 -2.23 10.89 18.09
C TYR A 3 -1.64 11.85 19.13
N ILE A 4 -0.92 12.90 18.71
CA ILE A 4 -0.46 13.97 19.63
C ILE A 4 -1.65 14.82 20.04
N TYR A 5 -2.52 15.18 19.08
CA TYR A 5 -3.76 15.90 19.38
C TYR A 5 -4.65 15.12 20.35
N ALA A 6 -4.87 13.83 20.07
CA ALA A 6 -5.66 12.97 20.93
C ALA A 6 -5.05 12.85 22.33
N TYR A 7 -3.73 12.71 22.46
CA TYR A 7 -3.02 12.70 23.73
C TYR A 7 -3.20 14.00 24.52
N GLU A 8 -3.07 15.16 23.86
CA GLU A 8 -3.17 16.47 24.52
C GLU A 8 -4.61 16.88 24.90
N THR A 9 -5.60 16.32 24.21
CA THR A 9 -7.02 16.60 24.46
C THR A 9 -7.71 15.57 25.35
N THR A 10 -7.09 14.41 25.57
CA THR A 10 -7.66 13.35 26.41
C THR A 10 -7.11 13.43 27.83
N ALA A 11 -7.97 13.69 28.80
CA ALA A 11 -7.57 13.72 30.21
C ALA A 11 -7.15 12.31 30.68
N SER A 12 -5.95 12.23 31.27
CA SER A 12 -5.45 11.06 32.06
C SER A 12 -5.11 9.77 31.29
N ALA A 13 -5.03 9.79 29.95
CA ALA A 13 -4.58 8.62 29.20
C ALA A 13 -3.03 8.60 29.11
N PRO A 14 -2.38 7.43 29.29
CA PRO A 14 -0.92 7.33 29.21
C PRO A 14 -0.43 7.47 27.76
N ALA A 15 0.73 8.12 27.57
CA ALA A 15 1.34 8.29 26.24
C ALA A 15 1.56 6.97 25.51
N SER A 16 1.86 5.87 26.24
CA SER A 16 2.04 4.53 25.66
C SER A 16 0.80 4.02 24.89
N GLN A 17 -0.39 4.41 25.28
CA GLN A 17 -1.60 4.06 24.56
C GLN A 17 -1.62 4.67 23.15
N PHE A 18 -1.24 5.93 23.04
CA PHE A 18 -1.19 6.64 21.74
C PHE A 18 -0.01 6.19 20.87
N GLN A 19 1.11 5.80 21.48
CA GLN A 19 2.21 5.14 20.79
C GLN A 19 1.75 3.83 20.14
N ASN A 20 1.02 2.98 20.87
CA ASN A 20 0.47 1.74 20.35
C ASN A 20 -0.54 1.98 19.19
N PHE A 21 -1.33 3.04 19.27
CA PHE A 21 -2.23 3.41 18.17
C PHE A 21 -1.45 3.88 16.94
N LEU A 22 -0.42 4.71 17.15
CA LEU A 22 0.46 5.16 16.06
C LEU A 22 1.17 3.97 15.39
N GLU A 23 1.73 3.05 16.17
CA GLU A 23 2.37 1.84 15.65
C GLU A 23 1.40 1.00 14.80
N LYS A 24 0.20 0.75 15.31
CA LYS A 24 -0.84 0.03 14.56
C LYS A 24 -1.23 0.73 13.27
N SER A 25 -1.32 2.06 13.27
CA SER A 25 -1.63 2.84 12.10
C SER A 25 -0.54 2.71 11.02
N ILE A 26 0.73 2.80 11.42
CA ILE A 26 1.86 2.62 10.48
C ILE A 26 1.89 1.18 9.93
N LEU A 27 1.64 0.17 10.77
CA LEU A 27 1.56 -1.22 10.32
C LEU A 27 0.37 -1.45 9.38
N SER A 28 -0.74 -0.75 9.58
CA SER A 28 -1.89 -0.80 8.66
C SER A 28 -1.52 -0.33 7.25
N VAL A 29 -0.66 0.68 7.09
CA VAL A 29 -0.14 1.10 5.78
C VAL A 29 0.59 -0.04 5.06
N LYS A 30 1.41 -0.80 5.81
CA LYS A 30 2.06 -2.00 5.28
C LYS A 30 1.05 -3.05 4.83
N ASP A 31 0.01 -3.27 5.63
CA ASP A 31 -1.01 -4.27 5.31
C ASP A 31 -1.82 -3.88 4.07
N GLN A 32 -2.16 -2.61 3.90
CA GLN A 32 -2.78 -2.06 2.69
C GLN A 32 -1.91 -2.29 1.43
N TYR A 33 -0.61 -1.99 1.54
CA TYR A 33 0.36 -2.23 0.46
C TYR A 33 0.44 -3.72 0.08
N LEU A 34 0.54 -4.62 1.07
CA LEU A 34 0.56 -6.06 0.85
C LEU A 34 -0.75 -6.55 0.21
N TYR A 35 -1.89 -6.00 0.63
CA TYR A 35 -3.19 -6.35 0.11
C TYR A 35 -3.34 -5.97 -1.37
N LEU A 36 -2.93 -4.77 -1.78
CA LEU A 36 -2.94 -4.37 -3.18
C LEU A 36 -2.07 -5.28 -4.06
N LEU A 37 -0.85 -5.59 -3.62
CA LEU A 37 0.02 -6.51 -4.34
C LEU A 37 -0.58 -7.92 -4.42
N LEU A 38 -1.23 -8.36 -3.34
CA LEU A 38 -1.93 -9.64 -3.31
C LEU A 38 -3.10 -9.65 -4.31
N CYS A 39 -3.92 -8.61 -4.37
CA CYS A 39 -5.01 -8.52 -5.34
C CYS A 39 -4.49 -8.58 -6.79
N ILE A 40 -3.43 -7.85 -7.12
CA ILE A 40 -2.78 -7.92 -8.43
C ILE A 40 -2.36 -9.37 -8.74
N ARG A 41 -1.70 -10.02 -7.78
CA ARG A 41 -1.25 -11.41 -7.92
C ARG A 41 -2.41 -12.38 -8.14
N GLU A 42 -3.46 -12.30 -7.33
CA GLU A 42 -4.58 -13.25 -7.39
C GLU A 42 -5.44 -13.03 -8.63
N ILE A 43 -5.64 -11.79 -9.07
CA ILE A 43 -6.28 -11.51 -10.35
C ILE A 43 -5.49 -12.14 -11.50
N ALA A 44 -4.16 -11.99 -11.50
CA ALA A 44 -3.32 -12.60 -12.53
C ALA A 44 -3.31 -14.13 -12.45
N ASN A 45 -3.26 -14.72 -11.27
CA ASN A 45 -3.28 -16.17 -11.05
C ASN A 45 -4.64 -16.80 -11.40
N PHE A 46 -5.72 -16.01 -11.44
CA PHE A 46 -7.04 -16.52 -11.84
C PHE A 46 -7.05 -17.09 -13.26
N VAL A 47 -6.07 -16.73 -14.09
CA VAL A 47 -5.80 -17.34 -15.41
C VAL A 47 -5.76 -18.87 -15.32
N GLU A 48 -5.14 -19.46 -14.29
CA GLU A 48 -5.10 -20.93 -14.14
C GLU A 48 -6.47 -21.55 -13.90
N THR A 49 -7.27 -20.88 -13.09
CA THR A 49 -8.65 -21.31 -12.80
C THR A 49 -9.52 -21.21 -14.04
N ASP A 50 -9.41 -20.10 -14.78
CA ASP A 50 -10.12 -19.88 -16.05
C ASP A 50 -9.72 -20.90 -17.12
N ALA A 51 -8.41 -21.23 -17.20
CA ALA A 51 -7.88 -22.30 -18.08
C ALA A 51 -8.54 -23.65 -17.79
N LYS A 52 -8.61 -24.03 -16.51
CA LYS A 52 -9.26 -25.29 -16.09
C LYS A 52 -10.76 -25.31 -16.42
N ILE A 53 -11.46 -24.20 -16.19
CA ILE A 53 -12.88 -24.05 -16.53
C ILE A 53 -13.08 -24.18 -18.05
N LYS A 54 -12.27 -23.48 -18.86
CA LYS A 54 -12.36 -23.53 -20.33
C LYS A 54 -11.99 -24.89 -20.91
N ALA A 55 -10.99 -25.56 -20.32
CA ALA A 55 -10.60 -26.91 -20.72
C ALA A 55 -11.73 -27.93 -20.49
N GLY A 56 -12.51 -27.77 -19.40
CA GLY A 56 -13.64 -28.66 -19.05
C GLY A 56 -14.93 -28.44 -19.87
N LYS A 57 -15.01 -27.39 -20.70
CA LYS A 57 -16.21 -27.12 -21.50
C LYS A 57 -16.33 -28.11 -22.66
N HIS A 58 -17.51 -28.76 -22.79
CA HIS A 58 -17.81 -29.65 -23.92
C HIS A 58 -17.94 -28.91 -25.26
N LEU A 59 -18.46 -27.67 -25.24
CA LEU A 59 -18.60 -26.79 -26.41
C LEU A 59 -17.69 -25.58 -26.19
N LYS A 60 -16.57 -25.58 -26.90
CA LYS A 60 -15.59 -24.48 -26.85
C LYS A 60 -15.90 -23.45 -27.94
N ASN A 61 -16.04 -22.19 -27.56
CA ASN A 61 -16.11 -21.07 -28.49
C ASN A 61 -14.70 -20.63 -28.92
N ASP A 62 -14.61 -19.69 -29.86
CA ASP A 62 -13.31 -19.22 -30.38
C ASP A 62 -12.47 -18.52 -29.28
N LYS A 63 -13.09 -17.86 -28.31
CA LYS A 63 -12.40 -17.27 -27.13
C LYS A 63 -11.81 -18.36 -26.20
N ASP A 64 -12.49 -19.51 -26.10
CA ASP A 64 -11.99 -20.65 -25.31
C ASP A 64 -10.82 -21.36 -26.00
N LYS A 65 -10.69 -21.27 -27.33
CA LYS A 65 -9.59 -21.86 -28.13
C LYS A 65 -8.32 -20.99 -28.10
N ASN A 66 -8.48 -19.66 -28.05
CA ASN A 66 -7.40 -18.68 -28.06
C ASN A 66 -6.98 -18.23 -26.67
N PHE A 67 -7.11 -19.10 -25.69
CA PHE A 67 -6.73 -18.82 -24.33
C PHE A 67 -5.19 -18.74 -24.18
N SER A 68 -4.71 -17.73 -23.45
CA SER A 68 -3.29 -17.53 -23.20
C SER A 68 -3.00 -17.48 -21.70
N THR A 69 -1.90 -18.11 -21.30
CA THR A 69 -1.36 -18.05 -19.94
C THR A 69 -0.24 -17.01 -19.79
N LYS A 70 -0.06 -16.12 -20.78
CA LYS A 70 1.03 -15.13 -20.82
C LYS A 70 1.12 -14.29 -19.55
N LEU A 71 -0.03 -13.92 -18.95
CA LEU A 71 -0.07 -13.12 -17.73
C LEU A 71 0.64 -13.81 -16.54
N LEU A 72 0.62 -15.15 -16.46
CA LEU A 72 1.35 -15.89 -15.44
C LEU A 72 2.86 -15.77 -15.59
N SER A 73 3.34 -15.47 -16.80
CA SER A 73 4.77 -15.26 -17.11
C SER A 73 5.21 -13.82 -16.91
N ASN A 74 4.28 -12.91 -16.56
CA ASN A 74 4.57 -11.51 -16.26
C ASN A 74 5.64 -11.41 -15.17
N VAL A 75 6.61 -10.53 -15.34
CA VAL A 75 7.77 -10.40 -14.44
C VAL A 75 7.37 -10.13 -13.00
N LEU A 76 6.41 -9.21 -12.77
CA LEU A 76 5.93 -8.89 -11.42
C LEU A 76 5.13 -10.07 -10.82
N VAL A 77 4.26 -10.69 -11.61
CA VAL A 77 3.44 -11.84 -11.14
C VAL A 77 4.35 -12.99 -10.73
N GLN A 78 5.35 -13.32 -11.55
CA GLN A 78 6.36 -14.34 -11.21
C GLN A 78 7.13 -13.98 -9.94
N TYR A 79 7.47 -12.70 -9.78
CA TYR A 79 8.12 -12.22 -8.58
C TYR A 79 7.23 -12.44 -7.35
N LEU A 80 5.99 -11.94 -7.35
CA LEU A 80 5.06 -12.04 -6.22
C LEU A 80 4.73 -13.51 -5.87
N ASN A 81 4.67 -14.40 -6.86
CA ASN A 81 4.42 -15.82 -6.65
C ASN A 81 5.60 -16.54 -5.95
N ASN A 82 6.83 -16.15 -6.28
CA ASN A 82 8.05 -16.86 -5.84
C ASN A 82 8.75 -16.19 -4.64
N ASP A 83 8.36 -14.97 -4.26
CA ASP A 83 8.96 -14.25 -3.17
C ASP A 83 8.57 -14.85 -1.81
N LYS A 84 9.59 -15.36 -1.11
CA LYS A 84 9.39 -16.00 0.19
C LYS A 84 9.01 -14.98 1.27
N GLU A 85 9.62 -13.81 1.22
CA GLU A 85 9.37 -12.77 2.23
C GLU A 85 7.95 -12.19 2.09
N PHE A 86 7.54 -11.84 0.88
CA PHE A 86 6.17 -11.44 0.60
C PHE A 86 5.15 -12.45 1.13
N ASN A 87 5.36 -13.73 0.83
CA ASN A 87 4.46 -14.79 1.28
C ASN A 87 4.46 -14.99 2.81
N ILE A 88 5.61 -14.79 3.48
CA ILE A 88 5.70 -14.81 4.95
C ILE A 88 4.95 -13.63 5.55
N GLU A 89 5.13 -12.42 5.02
CA GLU A 89 4.44 -11.23 5.52
C GLU A 89 2.92 -11.29 5.31
N LEU A 90 2.44 -11.79 4.17
CA LEU A 90 1.01 -12.05 3.93
C LEU A 90 0.42 -13.00 4.98
N LYS A 91 1.18 -14.05 5.34
CA LYS A 91 0.75 -15.02 6.35
C LYS A 91 0.75 -14.42 7.75
N ASN A 92 1.81 -13.68 8.11
CA ASN A 92 1.94 -13.05 9.42
C ASN A 92 0.82 -12.05 9.70
N ALA A 93 0.45 -11.26 8.69
CA ALA A 93 -0.62 -10.27 8.79
C ALA A 93 -2.02 -10.85 8.49
N SER A 94 -2.12 -12.16 8.17
CA SER A 94 -3.37 -12.82 7.77
C SER A 94 -4.08 -12.15 6.58
N ILE A 95 -3.35 -11.45 5.73
CA ILE A 95 -3.86 -10.64 4.61
C ILE A 95 -4.66 -11.50 3.61
N ALA A 96 -4.22 -12.74 3.36
CA ALA A 96 -4.90 -13.62 2.41
C ALA A 96 -6.35 -13.95 2.80
N SER A 97 -6.69 -13.89 4.09
CA SER A 97 -8.05 -14.12 4.56
C SER A 97 -9.01 -12.94 4.34
N LEU A 98 -8.48 -11.79 3.94
CA LEU A 98 -9.25 -10.57 3.65
C LEU A 98 -9.72 -10.51 2.19
N LEU A 99 -9.22 -11.41 1.33
CA LEU A 99 -9.59 -11.41 -0.09
C LEU A 99 -11.08 -11.71 -0.29
N ASP A 100 -11.68 -10.95 -1.20
CA ASP A 100 -12.97 -11.22 -1.77
C ASP A 100 -12.81 -11.94 -3.12
N ASP A 101 -13.02 -13.24 -3.12
CA ASP A 101 -12.87 -14.09 -4.31
C ASP A 101 -13.82 -13.68 -5.45
N ASP A 102 -15.02 -13.19 -5.13
CA ASP A 102 -15.97 -12.73 -6.14
C ASP A 102 -15.52 -11.42 -6.79
N ASN A 103 -14.93 -10.51 -6.02
CA ASN A 103 -14.34 -9.28 -6.55
C ASN A 103 -13.11 -9.60 -7.43
N ILE A 104 -12.20 -10.48 -7.00
CA ILE A 104 -11.06 -10.95 -7.80
C ILE A 104 -11.53 -11.52 -9.14
N ARG A 105 -12.57 -12.36 -9.14
CA ARG A 105 -13.16 -12.93 -10.36
C ARG A 105 -13.73 -11.86 -11.28
N GLN A 106 -14.44 -10.87 -10.75
CA GLN A 106 -15.02 -9.79 -11.53
C GLN A 106 -13.93 -8.91 -12.16
N LEU A 107 -12.90 -8.55 -11.40
CA LEU A 107 -11.77 -7.77 -11.90
C LEU A 107 -10.98 -8.53 -12.98
N TYR A 108 -10.76 -9.83 -12.80
CA TYR A 108 -10.18 -10.68 -13.84
C TYR A 108 -11.03 -10.69 -15.12
N LYS A 109 -12.35 -10.79 -15.00
CA LYS A 109 -13.24 -10.74 -16.14
C LYS A 109 -13.13 -9.39 -16.87
N LYS A 110 -13.17 -8.27 -16.13
CA LYS A 110 -12.98 -6.93 -16.73
C LYS A 110 -11.63 -6.83 -17.44
N LEU A 111 -10.56 -7.36 -16.84
CA LEU A 111 -9.23 -7.40 -17.45
C LEU A 111 -9.26 -8.13 -18.79
N THR A 112 -9.80 -9.35 -18.85
CA THR A 112 -9.82 -10.19 -20.04
C THR A 112 -10.72 -9.66 -21.17
N GLU A 113 -11.65 -8.77 -20.85
CA GLU A 113 -12.54 -8.10 -21.80
C GLU A 113 -11.96 -6.76 -22.30
N SER A 114 -10.86 -6.26 -21.71
CA SER A 114 -10.25 -4.98 -22.05
C SER A 114 -9.40 -5.06 -23.33
N GLU A 115 -9.35 -3.96 -24.10
CA GLU A 115 -8.46 -3.82 -25.24
C GLU A 115 -6.99 -3.92 -24.84
N ALA A 116 -6.62 -3.35 -23.67
CA ALA A 116 -5.27 -3.41 -23.15
C ALA A 116 -4.78 -4.85 -22.93
N TYR A 117 -5.65 -5.75 -22.48
CA TYR A 117 -5.30 -7.15 -22.34
C TYR A 117 -5.17 -7.88 -23.68
N VAL A 118 -6.05 -7.59 -24.64
CA VAL A 118 -5.94 -8.12 -26.01
C VAL A 118 -4.62 -7.67 -26.64
N ASP A 119 -4.28 -6.41 -26.53
CA ASP A 119 -3.01 -5.87 -27.04
C ASP A 119 -1.80 -6.51 -26.33
N TYR A 120 -1.87 -6.69 -25.03
CA TYR A 120 -0.83 -7.39 -24.27
C TYR A 120 -0.61 -8.81 -24.76
N LEU A 121 -1.68 -9.53 -25.11
CA LEU A 121 -1.58 -10.90 -25.63
C LEU A 121 -1.03 -10.96 -27.05
N THR A 122 -1.38 -10.00 -27.90
CA THR A 122 -1.06 -10.00 -29.34
C THR A 122 0.28 -9.34 -29.66
N ASN A 123 0.68 -8.33 -28.89
CA ASN A 123 1.93 -7.59 -29.10
C ASN A 123 3.14 -8.34 -28.50
N GLY A 124 3.68 -9.25 -29.30
CA GLY A 124 4.95 -9.93 -29.05
C GLY A 124 4.82 -11.29 -28.38
N THR A 125 5.49 -12.28 -28.98
CA THR A 125 5.67 -13.64 -28.43
C THR A 125 6.82 -13.72 -27.42
N GLU A 126 7.64 -12.67 -27.31
CA GLU A 126 8.83 -12.63 -26.45
C GLU A 126 8.61 -11.74 -25.24
N PHE A 127 9.36 -12.00 -24.16
CA PHE A 127 9.38 -11.24 -22.92
C PHE A 127 9.59 -9.75 -23.19
N ASN A 128 8.52 -8.98 -23.06
CA ASN A 128 8.56 -7.52 -23.16
C ASN A 128 8.25 -6.93 -21.79
N VAL A 129 9.31 -6.53 -21.08
CA VAL A 129 9.21 -5.96 -19.72
C VAL A 129 8.30 -4.73 -19.68
N GLU A 130 8.33 -3.89 -20.71
CA GLU A 130 7.48 -2.69 -20.76
C GLU A 130 6.00 -3.05 -20.97
N ALA A 131 5.71 -4.07 -21.76
CA ALA A 131 4.35 -4.59 -21.90
C ALA A 131 3.87 -5.23 -20.57
N ASP A 132 4.76 -5.94 -19.85
CA ASP A 132 4.47 -6.50 -18.55
C ASP A 132 4.14 -5.42 -17.51
N LYS A 133 4.91 -4.33 -17.47
CA LYS A 133 4.64 -3.19 -16.60
C LYS A 133 3.33 -2.49 -16.97
N SER A 134 3.12 -2.26 -18.27
CA SER A 134 1.95 -1.56 -18.77
C SER A 134 0.65 -2.26 -18.42
N ILE A 135 0.58 -3.59 -18.58
CA ILE A 135 -0.65 -4.34 -18.25
C ILE A 135 -0.94 -4.36 -16.76
N ILE A 136 0.10 -4.45 -15.90
CA ILE A 136 -0.11 -4.39 -14.45
C ILE A 136 -0.47 -2.97 -14.00
N THR A 137 0.12 -1.94 -14.60
CA THR A 137 -0.26 -0.55 -14.34
C THR A 137 -1.72 -0.30 -14.74
N PHE A 138 -2.15 -0.81 -15.91
CA PHE A 138 -3.54 -0.74 -16.35
C PHE A 138 -4.48 -1.47 -15.36
N LEU A 139 -4.11 -2.68 -14.94
CA LEU A 139 -4.88 -3.45 -13.96
C LEU A 139 -5.07 -2.68 -12.66
N LEU A 140 -4.00 -2.08 -12.14
CA LEU A 140 -4.07 -1.30 -10.90
C LEU A 140 -4.95 -0.05 -11.08
N ASN A 141 -4.61 0.81 -12.05
CA ASN A 141 -5.20 2.14 -12.15
C ASN A 141 -6.62 2.15 -12.71
N ASN A 142 -6.87 1.33 -13.75
CA ASN A 142 -8.12 1.42 -14.51
C ASN A 142 -9.14 0.35 -14.12
N LEU A 143 -8.72 -0.67 -13.37
CA LEU A 143 -9.63 -1.74 -12.97
C LEU A 143 -9.76 -1.85 -11.45
N ILE A 144 -8.67 -1.94 -10.71
CA ILE A 144 -8.72 -2.10 -9.25
C ILE A 144 -9.17 -0.81 -8.57
N LEU A 145 -8.46 0.30 -8.82
CA LEU A 145 -8.73 1.57 -8.15
C LEU A 145 -10.00 2.28 -8.61
N GLU A 146 -10.51 1.97 -9.81
CA GLU A 146 -11.78 2.49 -10.33
C GLU A 146 -12.99 1.60 -10.00
N ASP A 147 -12.78 0.47 -9.32
CA ASP A 147 -13.87 -0.43 -8.94
C ASP A 147 -14.47 0.01 -7.60
N GLU A 148 -15.73 0.44 -7.62
CA GLU A 148 -16.44 0.92 -6.43
C GLU A 148 -16.54 -0.16 -5.32
N ASN A 149 -16.69 -1.44 -5.69
CA ASN A 149 -16.73 -2.52 -4.71
C ASN A 149 -15.38 -2.71 -4.04
N PHE A 150 -14.30 -2.61 -4.83
CA PHE A 150 -12.94 -2.70 -4.30
C PHE A 150 -12.62 -1.53 -3.34
N THR A 151 -12.93 -0.30 -3.74
CA THR A 151 -12.65 0.89 -2.91
C THR A 151 -13.46 0.87 -1.61
N THR A 152 -14.75 0.51 -1.67
CA THR A 152 -15.59 0.33 -0.49
C THR A 152 -15.03 -0.75 0.44
N ASN A 153 -14.60 -1.89 -0.10
CA ASN A 153 -13.99 -2.96 0.69
C ASN A 153 -12.67 -2.50 1.35
N MET A 154 -11.85 -1.71 0.65
CA MET A 154 -10.62 -1.12 1.23
C MET A 154 -10.93 -0.22 2.42
N GLU A 155 -11.97 0.61 2.34
CA GLU A 155 -12.41 1.49 3.44
C GLU A 155 -12.94 0.69 4.64
N GLU A 156 -13.64 -0.41 4.40
CA GLU A 156 -14.13 -1.31 5.46
C GLU A 156 -13.00 -2.08 6.14
N LEU A 157 -12.01 -2.55 5.38
CA LEU A 157 -10.88 -3.33 5.90
C LEU A 157 -9.84 -2.46 6.61
N PHE A 158 -9.60 -1.23 6.10
CA PHE A 158 -8.51 -0.36 6.53
C PHE A 158 -9.02 1.04 6.86
N THR A 159 -9.22 1.31 8.14
CA THR A 159 -9.83 2.56 8.65
C THR A 159 -9.18 3.85 8.10
N ASN A 160 -7.88 3.82 7.79
CA ASN A 160 -7.14 4.99 7.31
C ASN A 160 -6.92 4.97 5.78
N TRP A 161 -7.60 4.08 5.03
CA TRP A 161 -7.39 3.95 3.59
C TRP A 161 -7.47 5.28 2.83
N MET A 162 -8.46 6.11 3.14
CA MET A 162 -8.64 7.41 2.48
C MET A 162 -7.44 8.37 2.66
N ASP A 163 -6.77 8.30 3.82
CA ASP A 163 -5.59 9.13 4.12
C ASP A 163 -4.30 8.51 3.54
N ASP A 164 -4.23 7.18 3.49
CA ASP A 164 -3.01 6.42 3.15
C ASP A 164 -2.94 6.05 1.66
N ALA A 165 -4.07 6.07 0.93
CA ALA A 165 -4.21 5.50 -0.41
C ALA A 165 -3.17 6.03 -1.40
N GLU A 166 -2.94 7.35 -1.45
CA GLU A 166 -1.97 7.97 -2.36
C GLU A 166 -0.57 7.39 -2.13
N PHE A 167 -0.11 7.35 -0.89
CA PHE A 167 1.20 6.81 -0.52
C PHE A 167 1.33 5.32 -0.85
N VAL A 168 0.29 4.54 -0.54
CA VAL A 168 0.26 3.09 -0.78
C VAL A 168 0.29 2.78 -2.27
N VAL A 169 -0.52 3.48 -3.06
CA VAL A 169 -0.58 3.32 -4.51
C VAL A 169 0.74 3.71 -5.16
N GLU A 170 1.37 4.82 -4.73
CA GLU A 170 2.69 5.22 -5.21
C GLU A 170 3.75 4.15 -4.92
N ALA A 171 3.76 3.58 -3.72
CA ALA A 171 4.66 2.49 -3.37
C ALA A 171 4.46 1.23 -4.23
N VAL A 172 3.21 0.90 -4.59
CA VAL A 172 2.91 -0.21 -5.52
C VAL A 172 3.40 0.13 -6.93
N HIS A 173 3.21 1.38 -7.41
CA HIS A 173 3.75 1.82 -8.69
C HIS A 173 5.28 1.72 -8.74
N GLU A 174 5.99 2.10 -7.69
CA GLU A 174 7.45 1.92 -7.62
C GLU A 174 7.85 0.46 -7.85
N VAL A 175 7.12 -0.48 -7.26
CA VAL A 175 7.39 -1.92 -7.45
C VAL A 175 7.11 -2.37 -8.88
N ILE A 176 6.00 -1.94 -9.48
CA ILE A 176 5.65 -2.26 -10.87
C ILE A 176 6.75 -1.77 -11.83
N GLN A 177 7.35 -0.61 -11.57
CA GLN A 177 8.37 -0.02 -12.44
C GLN A 177 9.75 -0.67 -12.29
N LYS A 178 10.01 -1.50 -11.28
CA LYS A 178 11.29 -2.18 -11.11
C LYS A 178 11.52 -3.24 -12.19
N SER A 179 12.76 -3.32 -12.65
CA SER A 179 13.20 -4.44 -13.50
C SER A 179 13.31 -5.74 -12.70
N LYS A 180 13.39 -6.87 -13.39
CA LYS A 180 13.58 -8.18 -12.75
C LYS A 180 14.80 -8.22 -11.81
N ASN A 181 15.90 -7.57 -12.18
CA ASN A 181 17.11 -7.51 -11.35
C ASN A 181 16.94 -6.60 -10.14
N GLU A 182 16.23 -5.47 -10.30
CA GLU A 182 15.91 -4.57 -9.20
C GLU A 182 14.90 -5.17 -8.23
N LEU A 183 13.93 -5.93 -8.73
CA LEU A 183 13.01 -6.69 -7.90
C LEU A 183 13.77 -7.72 -7.05
N LYS A 184 14.70 -8.48 -7.66
CA LYS A 184 15.56 -9.40 -6.93
C LYS A 184 16.42 -8.70 -5.88
N LEU A 185 17.01 -7.54 -6.23
CA LEU A 185 17.82 -6.75 -5.33
C LEU A 185 16.99 -6.09 -4.21
N HIS A 186 15.74 -5.72 -4.50
CA HIS A 186 14.80 -5.17 -3.54
C HIS A 186 14.48 -6.17 -2.41
N LEU A 187 14.43 -7.46 -2.75
CA LEU A 187 14.29 -8.55 -1.79
C LEU A 187 15.52 -8.75 -0.92
N GLU A 188 16.71 -8.78 -1.56
CA GLU A 188 17.96 -9.08 -0.88
C GLU A 188 18.44 -7.94 0.03
N LYS A 189 18.09 -6.68 -0.25
CA LYS A 189 18.60 -5.49 0.44
C LYS A 189 17.55 -4.62 1.13
N GLY A 190 16.30 -4.74 0.77
CA GLY A 190 15.24 -3.85 1.23
C GLY A 190 14.14 -4.62 1.89
N ASN A 191 14.47 -5.27 3.00
CA ASN A 191 13.47 -5.92 3.81
C ASN A 191 12.34 -4.93 4.09
N LEU A 192 11.17 -5.16 3.50
CA LEU A 192 9.96 -4.37 3.72
C LEU A 192 9.73 -4.19 5.23
N LYS A 193 10.00 -5.25 5.99
CA LYS A 193 9.93 -5.26 7.44
C LYS A 193 10.88 -4.26 8.10
N ASP A 194 12.13 -4.17 7.63
CA ASP A 194 13.11 -3.23 8.22
C ASP A 194 12.73 -1.79 7.87
N LYS A 195 12.27 -1.52 6.64
CA LYS A 195 11.78 -0.18 6.25
C LYS A 195 10.60 0.25 7.11
N PHE A 196 9.60 -0.60 7.31
CA PHE A 196 8.46 -0.27 8.18
C PHE A 196 8.84 -0.20 9.66
N LYS A 197 9.82 -0.98 10.11
CA LYS A 197 10.36 -0.88 11.46
C LYS A 197 11.05 0.46 11.70
N GLU A 198 11.87 0.92 10.75
CA GLU A 198 12.52 2.24 10.82
C GLU A 198 11.49 3.38 10.82
N LEU A 199 10.48 3.32 9.95
CA LEU A 199 9.38 4.29 9.91
C LEU A 199 8.58 4.30 11.22
N THR A 200 8.29 3.13 11.78
CA THR A 200 7.59 3.00 13.05
C THR A 200 8.40 3.61 14.19
N GLN A 201 9.71 3.30 14.25
CA GLN A 201 10.60 3.86 15.26
C GLN A 201 10.69 5.37 15.16
N PHE A 202 10.90 5.90 13.92
CA PHE A 202 10.91 7.35 13.68
C PHE A 202 9.60 8.01 14.14
N GLY A 203 8.45 7.43 13.79
CA GLY A 203 7.14 7.95 14.18
C GLY A 203 6.96 8.00 15.71
N ILE A 204 7.38 6.95 16.42
CA ILE A 204 7.32 6.86 17.88
C ILE A 204 8.28 7.87 18.51
N ASP A 205 9.50 7.99 18.00
CA ASP A 205 10.49 8.92 18.53
C ASP A 205 10.05 10.37 18.32
N LEU A 206 9.55 10.73 17.12
CA LEU A 206 8.98 12.05 16.85
C LEU A 206 7.78 12.37 17.75
N PHE A 207 6.89 11.40 17.97
CA PHE A 207 5.79 11.54 18.93
C PHE A 207 6.33 11.86 20.33
N ASN A 208 7.30 11.08 20.83
CA ASN A 208 7.88 11.24 22.17
C ASN A 208 8.59 12.60 22.32
N GLU A 209 9.44 12.97 21.36
CA GLU A 209 10.17 14.23 21.41
C GLU A 209 9.18 15.42 21.39
N THR A 210 8.11 15.34 20.60
CA THR A 210 7.11 16.39 20.52
C THR A 210 6.34 16.58 21.82
N ILE A 211 5.95 15.50 22.52
CA ILE A 211 5.18 15.62 23.77
C ILE A 211 6.07 15.95 24.96
N ASN A 212 7.28 15.35 25.06
CA ASN A 212 8.17 15.51 26.21
C ASN A 212 8.82 16.89 26.27
N ASN A 213 9.11 17.48 25.12
CA ASN A 213 9.79 18.79 25.01
C ASN A 213 8.82 19.97 24.82
N LYS A 214 7.55 19.80 25.15
CA LYS A 214 6.51 20.83 24.96
C LYS A 214 6.95 22.22 25.46
N LYS A 215 7.47 22.32 26.70
CA LYS A 215 7.92 23.59 27.30
C LYS A 215 9.11 24.21 26.55
N ALA A 216 10.05 23.39 26.09
CA ALA A 216 11.22 23.86 25.33
C ALA A 216 10.78 24.40 23.95
N HIS A 217 9.87 23.71 23.27
CA HIS A 217 9.32 24.14 21.99
C HIS A 217 8.60 25.49 22.11
N TYR A 218 7.77 25.70 23.12
CA TYR A 218 7.13 27.00 23.35
C TYR A 218 8.14 28.13 23.51
N LYS A 219 9.23 27.94 24.25
CA LYS A 219 10.28 28.96 24.39
C LYS A 219 10.95 29.33 23.07
N LEU A 220 10.97 28.42 22.08
CA LEU A 220 11.51 28.69 20.74
C LEU A 220 10.48 29.34 19.83
N ILE A 221 9.22 28.97 19.96
CA ILE A 221 8.12 29.41 19.08
C ILE A 221 7.63 30.81 19.47
N GLU A 222 7.36 31.07 20.75
CA GLU A 222 6.78 32.33 21.25
C GLU A 222 7.50 33.60 20.76
N PRO A 223 8.86 33.70 20.79
CA PRO A 223 9.56 34.87 20.31
C PRO A 223 9.45 35.11 18.79
N LYS A 224 8.99 34.11 18.03
CA LYS A 224 8.86 34.16 16.57
C LYS A 224 7.44 34.52 16.12
N LEU A 225 6.46 34.45 17.03
CA LEU A 225 5.07 34.82 16.75
C LEU A 225 4.95 36.34 16.73
N LYS A 226 4.94 36.93 15.53
CA LYS A 226 4.69 38.36 15.36
C LYS A 226 3.19 38.61 15.35
N ASN A 227 2.70 39.40 16.28
CA ASN A 227 1.29 39.81 16.41
C ASN A 227 0.29 38.67 16.73
N TRP A 228 0.76 37.54 17.21
CA TRP A 228 -0.08 36.42 17.64
C TRP A 228 0.31 36.00 19.05
N GLU A 229 -0.67 35.89 19.91
CA GLU A 229 -0.52 35.24 21.22
C GLU A 229 -0.70 33.72 21.03
N THR A 230 0.12 32.91 21.67
CA THR A 230 0.09 31.43 21.54
C THR A 230 -1.24 30.80 21.89
N ASP A 231 -2.01 31.42 22.79
CA ASP A 231 -3.33 30.99 23.23
C ASP A 231 -4.43 31.24 22.19
N ARG A 232 -4.13 32.04 21.14
CA ARG A 232 -5.03 32.29 20.01
C ARG A 232 -4.78 31.38 18.80
N LEU A 233 -3.72 30.60 18.83
CA LEU A 233 -3.46 29.62 17.79
C LEU A 233 -4.33 28.37 17.99
N ALA A 234 -4.84 27.80 16.91
CA ALA A 234 -5.50 26.52 17.00
C ALA A 234 -4.53 25.45 17.54
N ILE A 235 -5.00 24.60 18.42
CA ILE A 235 -4.17 23.54 19.02
C ILE A 235 -3.47 22.68 17.97
N ILE A 236 -4.13 22.44 16.81
CA ILE A 236 -3.57 21.69 15.69
C ILE A 236 -2.36 22.40 15.10
N ASP A 237 -2.44 23.72 14.88
CA ASP A 237 -1.33 24.51 14.31
C ASP A 237 -0.12 24.50 15.25
N VAL A 238 -0.36 24.62 16.54
CA VAL A 238 0.71 24.54 17.55
C VAL A 238 1.36 23.16 17.56
N ILE A 239 0.58 22.10 17.42
CA ILE A 239 1.11 20.74 17.33
C ILE A 239 1.97 20.57 16.08
N PHE A 240 1.52 21.06 14.91
CA PHE A 240 2.33 21.03 13.67
C PHE A 240 3.67 21.74 13.83
N ILE A 241 3.66 22.96 14.38
CA ILE A 241 4.87 23.73 14.59
C ILE A 241 5.81 22.97 15.55
N ARG A 242 5.28 22.40 16.62
CA ARG A 242 6.06 21.64 17.60
C ARG A 242 6.64 20.35 17.00
N MET A 243 5.89 19.64 16.16
CA MET A 243 6.40 18.48 15.42
C MET A 243 7.55 18.89 14.50
N ALA A 244 7.40 19.95 13.72
CA ALA A 244 8.46 20.45 12.86
C ALA A 244 9.72 20.86 13.67
N VAL A 245 9.54 21.54 14.80
CA VAL A 245 10.65 21.90 15.69
C VAL A 245 11.33 20.65 16.23
N SER A 246 10.57 19.62 16.63
CA SER A 246 11.14 18.34 17.08
C SER A 246 11.96 17.68 15.97
N GLU A 247 11.41 17.62 14.76
CA GLU A 247 12.08 17.00 13.61
C GLU A 247 13.41 17.72 13.30
N PHE A 248 13.41 19.05 13.21
CA PHE A 248 14.64 19.82 12.96
C PHE A 248 15.70 19.71 14.08
N LEU A 249 15.29 19.55 15.33
CA LEU A 249 16.25 19.54 16.45
C LEU A 249 16.82 18.15 16.76
N TYR A 250 16.04 17.10 16.54
CA TYR A 250 16.36 15.75 17.03
C TYR A 250 16.57 14.71 15.93
N PHE A 251 16.20 15.04 14.67
CA PHE A 251 16.30 14.12 13.53
C PHE A 251 16.99 14.82 12.35
N PRO A 252 18.31 15.03 12.42
CA PRO A 252 19.10 15.72 11.40
C PRO A 252 19.25 14.95 10.09
#